data_041ec032b5422bc216a30d95b08f0f34
#
_entry.id   041ec032b5422bc216a30d95b08f0f34
#
_cell.length_a   1.000
_cell.length_b   1.000
_cell.length_c   1.000
_cell.angle_alpha   90.00
_cell.angle_beta   90.00
_cell.angle_gamma   90.00
#
_symmetry.space_group_name_H-M   'P 1'
#
loop_
_entity.id
_entity.type
_entity.pdbx_description
1 polymer ?
#
loop_
_entity_poly.entity_id
_entity_poly.type
_entity_poly.pdbx_seq_one_letter_code
_entity_poly.pdbx_strand_id
1 'polypeptide(L)'
;MTSVVETCEITLDQRHLHADRLAAMWQDAQDAAQKFAEEGGCTVTFDELWNIEPIPFHPELIEAADAAILDVVPRSHRLPSGPLHDAAEVARAGVPTAMLFVQSLRGISHNRVEDTEEQHILQSVRALDRLTDRTLAWLGQ
;
A
#
# COMPACT_ATOMS: atom_id res chain seq x y z
N MET A 1 9.76 44.26 -3.03
CA MET A 1 8.41 44.13 -3.61
C MET A 1 7.94 42.74 -3.22
N THR A 2 6.95 42.64 -2.37
CA THR A 2 6.32 41.33 -2.01
C THR A 2 5.22 41.10 -3.03
N SER A 3 5.35 40.04 -3.85
CA SER A 3 4.29 39.61 -4.76
C SER A 3 3.48 38.49 -4.08
N VAL A 4 2.17 38.55 -4.20
CA VAL A 4 1.28 37.48 -3.82
C VAL A 4 1.20 36.50 -5.00
N VAL A 5 1.26 35.20 -4.70
CA VAL A 5 1.11 34.15 -5.72
C VAL A 5 -0.33 34.14 -6.21
N GLU A 6 -0.54 34.22 -7.52
CA GLU A 6 -1.85 34.26 -8.15
C GLU A 6 -2.49 32.86 -8.17
N THR A 7 -1.67 31.83 -8.45
CA THR A 7 -2.13 30.44 -8.58
C THR A 7 -1.20 29.52 -7.79
N CYS A 8 -1.79 28.56 -7.09
CA CYS A 8 -1.07 27.49 -6.39
C CYS A 8 -1.68 26.13 -6.81
N GLU A 9 -0.83 25.20 -7.21
CA GLU A 9 -1.21 23.84 -7.54
C GLU A 9 -0.72 22.90 -6.45
N ILE A 10 -1.60 22.01 -5.97
CA ILE A 10 -1.30 21.06 -4.89
C ILE A 10 -1.72 19.67 -5.35
N THR A 11 -0.82 18.70 -5.21
CA THR A 11 -1.14 17.29 -5.40
C THR A 11 -1.50 16.66 -4.06
N LEU A 12 -2.67 16.00 -4.00
CA LEU A 12 -3.12 15.24 -2.86
C LEU A 12 -3.11 13.75 -3.21
N ASP A 13 -2.36 12.96 -2.46
CA ASP A 13 -2.35 11.48 -2.54
C ASP A 13 -3.05 10.92 -1.30
N GLN A 14 -4.13 10.18 -1.51
CA GLN A 14 -4.91 9.54 -0.45
C GLN A 14 -4.93 8.04 -0.66
N ARG A 15 -4.72 7.27 0.42
CA ARG A 15 -4.69 5.80 0.38
C ARG A 15 -5.45 5.22 1.55
N HIS A 16 -6.29 4.22 1.28
CA HIS A 16 -7.01 3.48 2.30
C HIS A 16 -7.33 2.06 1.82
N LEU A 17 -7.51 1.10 2.75
CA LEU A 17 -7.84 -0.30 2.43
C LEU A 17 -9.31 -0.51 2.05
N HIS A 18 -10.19 0.44 2.40
CA HIS A 18 -11.62 0.36 2.13
C HIS A 18 -12.04 1.48 1.19
N ALA A 19 -12.72 1.13 0.10
CA ALA A 19 -13.12 2.07 -0.94
C ALA A 19 -14.08 3.16 -0.41
N ASP A 20 -15.02 2.79 0.48
CA ASP A 20 -15.95 3.72 1.12
C ASP A 20 -15.22 4.79 1.96
N ARG A 21 -14.16 4.39 2.67
CA ARG A 21 -13.33 5.32 3.44
C ARG A 21 -12.49 6.22 2.53
N LEU A 22 -11.96 5.66 1.45
CA LEU A 22 -11.22 6.46 0.47
C LEU A 22 -12.13 7.52 -0.17
N ALA A 23 -13.36 7.15 -0.54
CA ALA A 23 -14.35 8.08 -1.06
C ALA A 23 -14.73 9.18 -0.05
N ALA A 24 -14.91 8.81 1.24
CA ALA A 24 -15.18 9.78 2.30
C ALA A 24 -14.01 10.75 2.52
N MET A 25 -12.77 10.26 2.52
CA MET A 25 -11.57 11.11 2.63
C MET A 25 -11.47 12.11 1.48
N TRP A 26 -11.83 11.70 0.26
CA TRP A 26 -11.86 12.59 -0.88
C TRP A 26 -12.93 13.68 -0.73
N GLN A 27 -14.15 13.32 -0.30
CA GLN A 27 -15.23 14.29 -0.07
C GLN A 27 -14.84 15.29 1.03
N ASP A 28 -14.28 14.80 2.14
CA ASP A 28 -13.82 15.67 3.24
C ASP A 28 -12.75 16.67 2.77
N ALA A 29 -11.84 16.23 1.90
CA ALA A 29 -10.82 17.11 1.32
C ALA A 29 -11.41 18.18 0.41
N GLN A 30 -12.38 17.82 -0.43
CA GLN A 30 -13.09 18.76 -1.30
C GLN A 30 -13.87 19.80 -0.48
N ASP A 31 -14.64 19.35 0.52
CA ASP A 31 -15.44 20.21 1.38
C ASP A 31 -14.55 21.19 2.16
N ALA A 32 -13.43 20.71 2.71
CA ALA A 32 -12.48 21.56 3.39
C ALA A 32 -11.83 22.59 2.48
N ALA A 33 -11.41 22.18 1.29
CA ALA A 33 -10.80 23.07 0.31
C ALA A 33 -11.78 24.15 -0.17
N GLN A 34 -13.02 23.78 -0.44
CA GLN A 34 -14.08 24.72 -0.83
C GLN A 34 -14.32 25.76 0.27
N LYS A 35 -14.47 25.32 1.52
CA LYS A 35 -14.64 26.18 2.68
C LYS A 35 -13.50 27.19 2.81
N PHE A 36 -12.25 26.72 2.76
CA PHE A 36 -11.09 27.61 2.89
C PHE A 36 -10.93 28.54 1.69
N ALA A 37 -11.32 28.13 0.49
CA ALA A 37 -11.32 29.01 -0.67
C ALA A 37 -12.33 30.17 -0.49
N GLU A 38 -13.54 29.88 -0.03
CA GLU A 38 -14.56 30.89 0.28
C GLU A 38 -14.08 31.87 1.37
N GLU A 39 -13.51 31.37 2.47
CA GLU A 39 -12.97 32.19 3.56
C GLU A 39 -11.80 33.05 3.09
N GLY A 40 -10.97 32.55 2.19
CA GLY A 40 -9.81 33.24 1.64
C GLY A 40 -10.08 34.14 0.42
N GLY A 41 -11.32 34.15 -0.09
CA GLY A 41 -11.67 34.87 -1.31
C GLY A 41 -10.98 34.32 -2.56
N CYS A 42 -10.70 33.01 -2.57
CA CYS A 42 -10.07 32.27 -3.66
C CYS A 42 -11.09 31.39 -4.38
N THR A 43 -10.67 30.83 -5.51
CA THR A 43 -11.40 29.75 -6.20
C THR A 43 -10.57 28.49 -6.13
N VAL A 44 -11.23 27.35 -6.00
CA VAL A 44 -10.60 26.03 -6.03
C VAL A 44 -11.23 25.19 -7.14
N THR A 45 -10.38 24.45 -7.86
CA THR A 45 -10.79 23.43 -8.83
C THR A 45 -10.10 22.13 -8.48
N PHE A 46 -10.72 21.01 -8.86
CA PHE A 46 -10.23 19.68 -8.58
C PHE A 46 -10.10 18.90 -9.88
N ASP A 47 -8.93 18.32 -10.10
CA ASP A 47 -8.66 17.40 -11.20
C ASP A 47 -8.28 16.05 -10.63
N GLU A 48 -9.04 15.01 -10.94
CA GLU A 48 -8.66 13.64 -10.58
C GLU A 48 -7.60 13.15 -11.55
N LEU A 49 -6.36 13.01 -11.07
CA LEU A 49 -5.23 12.56 -11.90
C LEU A 49 -5.22 11.05 -12.03
N TRP A 50 -5.62 10.33 -10.98
CA TRP A 50 -5.51 8.89 -10.94
C TRP A 50 -6.37 8.31 -9.80
N ASN A 51 -7.05 7.20 -10.07
CA ASN A 51 -7.87 6.51 -9.08
C ASN A 51 -7.70 5.00 -9.23
N ILE A 52 -7.29 4.34 -8.17
CA ILE A 52 -7.21 2.87 -8.08
C ILE A 52 -7.95 2.43 -6.82
N GLU A 53 -8.95 1.61 -6.99
CA GLU A 53 -9.61 0.95 -5.87
C GLU A 53 -8.64 0.04 -5.10
N PRO A 54 -8.83 -0.11 -3.79
CA PRO A 54 -8.06 -1.06 -2.99
C PRO A 54 -8.14 -2.47 -3.58
N ILE A 55 -7.00 -3.13 -3.71
CA ILE A 55 -6.90 -4.47 -4.31
C ILE A 55 -6.60 -5.47 -3.20
N PRO A 56 -7.62 -6.21 -2.71
CA PRO A 56 -7.41 -7.24 -1.70
C PRO A 56 -6.69 -8.45 -2.30
N PHE A 57 -5.71 -8.97 -1.57
CA PHE A 57 -5.07 -10.24 -1.90
C PHE A 57 -5.88 -11.43 -1.35
N HIS A 58 -5.54 -12.63 -1.83
CA HIS A 58 -6.29 -13.84 -1.53
C HIS A 58 -6.17 -14.21 -0.04
N PRO A 59 -7.29 -14.33 0.70
CA PRO A 59 -7.25 -14.49 2.15
C PRO A 59 -6.54 -15.78 2.59
N GLU A 60 -6.76 -16.89 1.93
CA GLU A 60 -6.09 -18.15 2.28
C GLU A 60 -4.58 -18.11 2.02
N LEU A 61 -4.13 -17.40 0.99
CA LEU A 61 -2.70 -17.21 0.75
C LEU A 61 -2.07 -16.25 1.77
N ILE A 62 -2.82 -15.27 2.28
CA ILE A 62 -2.37 -14.42 3.39
C ILE A 62 -2.21 -15.25 4.67
N GLU A 63 -3.18 -16.13 4.99
CA GLU A 63 -3.07 -17.04 6.12
C GLU A 63 -1.89 -18.03 5.96
N ALA A 64 -1.68 -18.56 4.76
CA ALA A 64 -0.54 -19.41 4.47
C ALA A 64 0.80 -18.67 4.63
N ALA A 65 0.85 -17.38 4.22
CA ALA A 65 2.02 -16.53 4.40
C ALA A 65 2.31 -16.25 5.88
N ASP A 66 1.29 -15.92 6.67
CA ASP A 66 1.43 -15.76 8.12
C ASP A 66 2.02 -17.02 8.77
N ALA A 67 1.45 -18.19 8.45
CA ALA A 67 1.94 -19.45 8.98
C ALA A 67 3.38 -19.75 8.54
N ALA A 68 3.73 -19.47 7.30
CA ALA A 68 5.11 -19.64 6.78
C ALA A 68 6.11 -18.71 7.47
N ILE A 69 5.72 -17.47 7.77
CA ILE A 69 6.54 -16.50 8.52
C ILE A 69 6.75 -17.00 9.96
N LEU A 70 5.69 -17.47 10.63
CA LEU A 70 5.75 -17.97 12.01
C LEU A 70 6.59 -19.24 12.17
N ASP A 71 6.75 -20.04 11.13
CA ASP A 71 7.71 -21.16 11.12
C ASP A 71 9.18 -20.72 11.18
N VAL A 72 9.47 -19.46 10.84
CA VAL A 72 10.85 -18.93 10.72
C VAL A 72 11.15 -17.89 11.79
N VAL A 73 10.18 -17.06 12.15
CA VAL A 73 10.34 -15.97 13.12
C VAL A 73 9.15 -15.93 14.10
N PRO A 74 9.32 -15.40 15.32
CA PRO A 74 8.31 -15.50 16.36
C PRO A 74 7.09 -14.58 16.16
N ARG A 75 7.08 -13.74 15.13
CA ARG A 75 6.00 -12.76 14.89
C ARG A 75 5.74 -12.60 13.40
N SER A 76 4.48 -12.44 13.03
CA SER A 76 4.02 -12.01 11.72
C SER A 76 3.22 -10.73 11.83
N HIS A 77 3.26 -9.89 10.81
CA HIS A 77 2.48 -8.65 10.72
C HIS A 77 1.87 -8.53 9.33
N ARG A 78 0.56 -8.30 9.28
CA ARG A 78 -0.13 -7.96 8.04
C ARG A 78 -0.05 -6.46 7.82
N LEU A 79 0.48 -6.06 6.69
CA LEU A 79 0.66 -4.67 6.31
C LEU A 79 0.01 -4.41 4.96
N PRO A 80 -0.70 -3.29 4.78
CA PRO A 80 -1.08 -2.84 3.44
C PRO A 80 0.16 -2.37 2.69
N SER A 81 0.20 -2.63 1.38
CA SER A 81 1.18 -1.97 0.52
C SER A 81 0.70 -0.56 0.18
N GLY A 82 1.49 0.45 0.51
CA GLY A 82 1.25 1.81 0.05
C GLY A 82 1.53 1.96 -1.45
N PRO A 83 2.72 1.59 -1.95
CA PRO A 83 3.03 1.58 -3.37
C PRO A 83 2.21 0.54 -4.13
N LEU A 84 1.94 0.82 -5.41
CA LEU A 84 1.42 -0.17 -6.35
C LEU A 84 2.56 -1.14 -6.73
N HIS A 85 2.25 -2.43 -6.75
CA HIS A 85 3.17 -3.49 -7.16
C HIS A 85 2.55 -4.31 -8.30
N ASP A 86 3.37 -4.98 -9.10
CA ASP A 86 2.92 -5.88 -10.15
C ASP A 86 1.98 -6.98 -9.61
N ALA A 87 2.20 -7.40 -8.36
CA ALA A 87 1.31 -8.34 -7.67
C ALA A 87 -0.15 -7.87 -7.58
N ALA A 88 -0.39 -6.56 -7.53
CA ALA A 88 -1.73 -6.00 -7.57
C ALA A 88 -2.41 -6.24 -8.92
N GLU A 89 -1.68 -6.09 -10.03
CA GLU A 89 -2.21 -6.36 -11.38
C GLU A 89 -2.48 -7.86 -11.58
N VAL A 90 -1.65 -8.72 -11.02
CA VAL A 90 -1.87 -10.17 -11.01
C VAL A 90 -3.15 -10.52 -10.25
N ALA A 91 -3.36 -9.91 -9.09
CA ALA A 91 -4.59 -10.09 -8.30
C ALA A 91 -5.83 -9.56 -9.03
N ARG A 92 -5.75 -8.39 -9.69
CA ARG A 92 -6.83 -7.82 -10.51
C ARG A 92 -7.19 -8.70 -11.70
N ALA A 93 -6.23 -9.42 -12.25
CA ALA A 93 -6.46 -10.41 -13.30
C ALA A 93 -7.15 -11.70 -12.80
N GLY A 94 -7.51 -11.77 -11.51
CA GLY A 94 -8.21 -12.90 -10.91
C GLY A 94 -7.28 -14.04 -10.45
N VAL A 95 -5.97 -13.83 -10.44
CA VAL A 95 -5.01 -14.82 -9.95
C VAL A 95 -4.87 -14.67 -8.44
N PRO A 96 -5.06 -15.73 -7.63
CA PRO A 96 -4.82 -15.70 -6.21
C PRO A 96 -3.39 -15.25 -5.89
N THR A 97 -3.25 -14.19 -5.11
CA THR A 97 -1.96 -13.53 -4.89
C THR A 97 -1.76 -13.20 -3.41
N ALA A 98 -0.52 -13.29 -2.94
CA ALA A 98 -0.05 -12.73 -1.68
C ALA A 98 1.37 -12.17 -1.88
N MET A 99 1.80 -11.28 -0.99
CA MET A 99 3.16 -10.71 -0.97
C MET A 99 3.82 -10.92 0.38
N LEU A 100 5.11 -11.20 0.36
CA LEU A 100 5.97 -11.15 1.54
C LEU A 100 6.84 -9.91 1.47
N PHE A 101 6.86 -9.14 2.57
CA PHE A 101 7.78 -8.03 2.73
C PHE A 101 8.98 -8.44 3.55
N VAL A 102 10.16 -7.99 3.14
CA VAL A 102 11.39 -8.10 3.92
C VAL A 102 11.56 -6.83 4.75
N GLN A 103 11.94 -6.98 6.01
CA GLN A 103 12.16 -5.84 6.89
C GLN A 103 13.33 -4.99 6.38
N SER A 104 13.07 -3.71 6.12
CA SER A 104 14.13 -2.73 5.83
C SER A 104 14.72 -2.14 7.12
N LEU A 105 15.99 -1.75 7.06
CA LEU A 105 16.63 -1.04 8.16
C LEU A 105 15.94 0.30 8.40
N ARG A 106 15.60 0.56 9.65
CA ARG A 106 14.94 1.80 10.09
C ARG A 106 13.58 2.06 9.43
N GLY A 107 12.98 1.07 8.76
CA GLY A 107 11.72 1.24 8.03
C GLY A 107 11.83 2.14 6.79
N ILE A 108 13.04 2.34 6.27
CA ILE A 108 13.26 3.17 5.08
C ILE A 108 12.88 2.38 3.84
N SER A 109 12.08 3.01 2.97
CA SER A 109 11.67 2.48 1.67
C SER A 109 11.71 3.59 0.62
N HIS A 110 11.88 3.23 -0.65
CA HIS A 110 11.97 4.15 -1.79
C HIS A 110 13.02 5.24 -1.64
N ASN A 111 14.16 4.90 -1.05
CA ASN A 111 15.26 5.83 -0.81
C ASN A 111 16.60 5.18 -1.14
N ARG A 112 17.58 5.98 -1.59
CA ARG A 112 18.92 5.51 -1.94
C ARG A 112 19.69 4.88 -0.77
N VAL A 113 19.25 5.10 0.47
CA VAL A 113 19.83 4.52 1.69
C VAL A 113 18.99 3.38 2.25
N GLU A 114 17.99 2.90 1.48
CA GLU A 114 17.26 1.68 1.81
C GLU A 114 18.23 0.50 1.85
N ASP A 115 18.13 -0.28 2.91
CA ASP A 115 19.02 -1.42 3.14
C ASP A 115 18.32 -2.46 4.03
N THR A 116 18.78 -3.69 4.01
CA THR A 116 18.21 -4.82 4.75
C THR A 116 19.34 -5.65 5.34
N GLU A 117 19.20 -6.08 6.59
CA GLU A 117 20.15 -7.00 7.19
C GLU A 117 20.14 -8.37 6.49
N GLU A 118 21.31 -8.97 6.29
CA GLU A 118 21.45 -10.29 5.66
C GLU A 118 20.57 -11.34 6.34
N GLN A 119 20.48 -11.30 7.67
CA GLN A 119 19.62 -12.21 8.43
C GLN A 119 18.14 -12.09 8.02
N HIS A 120 17.64 -10.90 7.77
CA HIS A 120 16.25 -10.70 7.33
C HIS A 120 16.01 -11.22 5.91
N ILE A 121 17.01 -11.10 5.03
CA ILE A 121 16.96 -11.71 3.68
C ILE A 121 16.88 -13.22 3.79
N LEU A 122 17.74 -13.84 4.60
CA LEU A 122 17.74 -15.30 4.81
C LEU A 122 16.43 -15.79 5.43
N GLN A 123 15.87 -15.05 6.37
CA GLN A 123 14.56 -15.37 6.96
C GLN A 123 13.44 -15.29 5.94
N SER A 124 13.42 -14.25 5.08
CA SER A 124 12.38 -14.11 4.05
C SER A 124 12.47 -15.19 2.98
N VAL A 125 13.69 -15.61 2.58
CA VAL A 125 13.87 -16.74 1.66
C VAL A 125 13.33 -18.04 2.26
N ARG A 126 13.59 -18.32 3.55
CA ARG A 126 13.04 -19.48 4.25
C ARG A 126 11.52 -19.42 4.37
N ALA A 127 10.96 -18.24 4.68
CA ALA A 127 9.52 -18.08 4.74
C ALA A 127 8.86 -18.28 3.36
N LEU A 128 9.49 -17.79 2.29
CA LEU A 128 9.02 -18.00 0.92
C LEU A 128 9.04 -19.48 0.52
N ASP A 129 10.08 -20.23 0.90
CA ASP A 129 10.17 -21.68 0.70
C ASP A 129 8.99 -22.39 1.38
N ARG A 130 8.71 -22.10 2.67
CA ARG A 130 7.56 -22.62 3.41
C ARG A 130 6.22 -22.24 2.80
N LEU A 131 6.10 -20.98 2.33
CA LEU A 131 4.90 -20.51 1.66
C LEU A 131 4.67 -21.24 0.33
N THR A 132 5.73 -21.54 -0.41
CA THR A 132 5.65 -22.29 -1.67
C THR A 132 5.09 -23.70 -1.40
N ASP A 133 5.61 -24.41 -0.42
CA ASP A 133 5.10 -25.74 -0.04
C ASP A 133 3.60 -25.70 0.35
N ARG A 134 3.21 -24.70 1.15
CA ARG A 134 1.81 -24.51 1.57
C ARG A 134 0.91 -24.17 0.39
N THR A 135 1.38 -23.34 -0.53
CA THR A 135 0.63 -22.96 -1.74
C THR A 135 0.43 -24.16 -2.67
N LEU A 136 1.45 -24.98 -2.86
CA LEU A 136 1.34 -26.22 -3.66
C LEU A 136 0.34 -27.21 -3.02
N ALA A 137 0.36 -27.36 -1.71
CA ALA A 137 -0.61 -28.19 -0.99
C ALA A 137 -2.04 -27.64 -1.11
N TRP A 138 -2.21 -26.32 -1.09
CA TRP A 138 -3.51 -25.67 -1.28
C TRP A 138 -4.05 -25.86 -2.70
N LEU A 139 -3.19 -25.76 -3.74
CA LEU A 139 -3.59 -26.00 -5.13
C LEU A 139 -3.97 -27.46 -5.43
N GLY A 140 -3.51 -28.40 -4.61
CA GLY A 140 -3.80 -29.83 -4.77
C GLY A 140 -5.10 -30.30 -4.11
N GLN A 141 -5.86 -29.40 -3.49
CA GLN A 141 -7.16 -29.67 -2.87
C GLN A 141 -8.30 -29.50 -3.87
#